data_b5adf30122fcd84e66c88d0decff7bbf
#
_entry.id   b5adf30122fcd84e66c88d0decff7bbf
#
_cell.length_a   1.000
_cell.length_b   1.000
_cell.length_c   1.000
_cell.angle_alpha   90.00
_cell.angle_beta   90.00
_cell.angle_gamma   90.00
#
_symmetry.space_group_name_H-M   'P 1'
#
loop_
_entity.id
_entity.type
_entity.pdbx_description
1 polymer ?
#
loop_
_entity_poly.entity_id
_entity_poly.type
_entity_poly.pdbx_seq_one_letter_code
_entity_poly.pdbx_strand_id
1 'polypeptide(L)'
;LPRRGQKCYTEPKPSRRQRAPGDQEELMLTFNHFNFNVADLDKSLAFYKEALGLEPVREKTAEDGSFKLVFLGDGLTEFQLELTWLRDRTEPYNLGECEFHLALHTDEYEALHAKHQAMGCVCYENPAMGIYFISDPDGYWIEIVPEK
;
A
#
# COMPACT_ATOMS: atom_id res chain seq x y z
N LEU A 1 -7.31 12.00 -42.74
CA LEU A 1 -8.38 11.36 -41.98
C LEU A 1 -8.07 11.48 -40.51
N PRO A 2 -8.92 12.13 -39.65
CA PRO A 2 -8.65 12.28 -38.22
C PRO A 2 -9.02 10.99 -37.47
N ARG A 3 -8.13 10.54 -36.57
CA ARG A 3 -8.38 9.42 -35.67
C ARG A 3 -9.42 9.83 -34.60
N ARG A 4 -10.46 9.05 -34.48
CA ARG A 4 -11.54 9.20 -33.49
C ARG A 4 -10.97 9.09 -32.07
N GLY A 5 -11.30 10.07 -31.24
CA GLY A 5 -10.94 10.09 -29.83
C GLY A 5 -11.59 8.95 -29.05
N GLN A 6 -10.78 8.24 -28.32
CA GLN A 6 -11.21 7.29 -27.27
C GLN A 6 -11.79 8.12 -26.12
N LYS A 7 -13.10 8.01 -25.89
CA LYS A 7 -13.75 8.53 -24.69
C LYS A 7 -13.33 7.62 -23.52
N CYS A 8 -12.59 8.18 -22.58
CA CYS A 8 -12.43 7.55 -21.27
C CYS A 8 -13.81 7.43 -20.62
N TYR A 9 -14.31 6.22 -20.52
CA TYR A 9 -15.47 5.89 -19.69
C TYR A 9 -14.97 5.87 -18.24
N THR A 10 -15.20 6.95 -17.52
CA THR A 10 -15.15 6.92 -16.06
C THR A 10 -16.48 6.36 -15.59
N GLU A 11 -16.48 5.12 -15.10
CA GLU A 11 -17.65 4.61 -14.38
C GLU A 11 -17.98 5.53 -13.20
N PRO A 12 -19.24 5.92 -13.03
CA PRO A 12 -19.62 6.74 -11.89
C PRO A 12 -19.40 5.93 -10.60
N LYS A 13 -18.69 6.53 -9.62
CA LYS A 13 -18.59 5.98 -8.26
C LYS A 13 -20.00 5.60 -7.79
N PRO A 14 -20.19 4.42 -7.15
CA PRO A 14 -21.49 4.04 -6.63
C PRO A 14 -21.99 5.13 -5.69
N SER A 15 -23.07 5.79 -6.07
CA SER A 15 -23.73 6.80 -5.24
C SER A 15 -24.23 6.14 -3.96
N ARG A 16 -24.06 6.81 -2.80
CA ARG A 16 -24.71 6.45 -1.55
C ARG A 16 -26.16 6.07 -1.88
N ARG A 17 -26.53 4.80 -1.67
CA ARG A 17 -27.92 4.33 -1.86
C ARG A 17 -28.83 5.26 -1.08
N GLN A 18 -29.80 5.88 -1.78
CA GLN A 18 -30.88 6.63 -1.16
C GLN A 18 -31.73 5.61 -0.39
N ARG A 19 -31.80 5.79 0.94
CA ARG A 19 -32.50 4.89 1.86
C ARG A 19 -34.01 5.18 1.83
N ALA A 20 -34.82 4.11 1.85
CA ALA A 20 -36.24 4.22 2.09
C ALA A 20 -36.54 4.46 3.59
N PRO A 21 -37.62 5.20 3.95
CA PRO A 21 -38.01 5.38 5.35
C PRO A 21 -38.43 4.04 5.94
N GLY A 22 -37.70 3.56 6.97
CA GLY A 22 -38.03 2.31 7.69
C GLY A 22 -36.94 1.23 7.66
N ASP A 23 -35.86 1.39 6.88
CA ASP A 23 -34.71 0.47 6.90
C ASP A 23 -33.95 0.62 8.22
N GLN A 24 -33.71 -0.53 8.90
CA GLN A 24 -32.77 -0.56 10.02
C GLN A 24 -31.42 0.04 9.55
N GLU A 25 -30.80 0.84 10.39
CA GLU A 25 -29.52 1.46 10.11
C GLU A 25 -28.44 0.36 9.98
N GLU A 26 -28.17 -0.07 8.74
CA GLU A 26 -27.08 -0.99 8.45
C GLU A 26 -25.77 -0.22 8.62
N LEU A 27 -25.06 -0.52 9.70
CA LEU A 27 -23.74 0.04 9.97
C LEU A 27 -22.75 -0.57 8.98
N MET A 28 -22.26 0.25 8.03
CA MET A 28 -21.29 -0.19 7.04
C MET A 28 -19.88 0.25 7.46
N LEU A 29 -18.96 -0.72 7.46
CA LEU A 29 -17.52 -0.50 7.61
C LEU A 29 -16.83 -0.72 6.27
N THR A 30 -15.83 0.09 5.97
CA THR A 30 -14.97 -0.05 4.79
C THR A 30 -13.52 -0.05 5.23
N PHE A 31 -12.66 -0.77 4.51
CA PHE A 31 -11.22 -0.67 4.72
C PHE A 31 -10.78 0.76 4.47
N ASN A 32 -9.85 1.25 5.31
CA ASN A 32 -9.30 2.60 5.19
C ASN A 32 -7.80 2.57 4.99
N HIS A 33 -7.05 2.14 6.00
CA HIS A 33 -5.58 2.05 5.91
C HIS A 33 -5.04 0.91 6.80
N PHE A 34 -3.79 0.55 6.52
CA PHE A 34 -2.95 -0.27 7.39
C PHE A 34 -1.69 0.53 7.75
N ASN A 35 -1.21 0.42 8.99
CA ASN A 35 -0.07 1.20 9.47
C ASN A 35 1.19 0.37 9.62
N PHE A 36 2.32 0.91 9.10
CA PHE A 36 3.66 0.49 9.44
C PHE A 36 4.40 1.64 10.15
N ASN A 37 4.99 1.36 11.31
CA ASN A 37 5.89 2.28 11.96
C ASN A 37 7.29 2.14 11.35
N VAL A 38 7.88 3.23 10.89
CA VAL A 38 9.16 3.24 10.18
C VAL A 38 10.22 4.03 10.95
N ALA A 39 11.45 3.52 10.96
CA ALA A 39 12.57 4.17 11.63
C ALA A 39 13.12 5.35 10.82
N ASP A 40 13.12 5.25 9.49
CA ASP A 40 13.59 6.28 8.56
C ASP A 40 12.53 6.50 7.49
N LEU A 41 11.76 7.60 7.63
CA LEU A 41 10.64 7.89 6.76
C LEU A 41 11.08 8.12 5.30
N ASP A 42 12.16 8.86 5.07
CA ASP A 42 12.61 9.18 3.71
C ASP A 42 13.08 7.93 2.97
N LYS A 43 13.78 7.04 3.67
CA LYS A 43 14.20 5.74 3.16
C LYS A 43 13.02 4.84 2.81
N SER A 44 12.01 4.80 3.68
CA SER A 44 10.79 4.03 3.43
C SER A 44 9.99 4.60 2.27
N LEU A 45 9.81 5.93 2.19
CA LEU A 45 9.13 6.58 1.06
C LEU A 45 9.81 6.25 -0.28
N ALA A 46 11.15 6.33 -0.33
CA ALA A 46 11.91 5.98 -1.52
C ALA A 46 11.71 4.51 -1.91
N PHE A 47 11.73 3.60 -0.93
CA PHE A 47 11.51 2.18 -1.16
C PHE A 47 10.11 1.88 -1.72
N TYR A 48 9.04 2.38 -1.07
CA TYR A 48 7.68 2.10 -1.50
C TYR A 48 7.37 2.69 -2.87
N LYS A 49 7.94 3.86 -3.20
CA LYS A 49 7.85 4.45 -4.54
C LYS A 49 8.57 3.60 -5.57
N GLU A 50 9.82 3.22 -5.32
CA GLU A 50 10.64 2.46 -6.26
C GLU A 50 10.12 1.03 -6.43
N ALA A 51 9.88 0.31 -5.33
CA ALA A 51 9.47 -1.08 -5.38
C ALA A 51 8.05 -1.25 -5.90
N LEU A 52 7.10 -0.47 -5.40
CA LEU A 52 5.66 -0.71 -5.56
C LEU A 52 4.91 0.40 -6.31
N GLY A 53 5.57 1.53 -6.65
CA GLY A 53 4.92 2.65 -7.31
C GLY A 53 3.91 3.39 -6.42
N LEU A 54 3.98 3.18 -5.08
CA LEU A 54 3.08 3.85 -4.16
C LEU A 54 3.51 5.31 -3.96
N GLU A 55 2.55 6.24 -4.02
CA GLU A 55 2.82 7.67 -3.88
C GLU A 55 2.10 8.28 -2.68
N PRO A 56 2.71 9.30 -2.04
CA PRO A 56 2.04 10.03 -0.96
C PRO A 56 0.74 10.70 -1.44
N VAL A 57 -0.37 10.41 -0.77
CA VAL A 57 -1.69 10.99 -1.06
C VAL A 57 -2.20 11.90 0.05
N ARG A 58 -1.65 11.73 1.26
CA ARG A 58 -2.00 12.54 2.43
C ARG A 58 -0.87 12.49 3.45
N GLU A 59 -0.66 13.56 4.19
CA GLU A 59 0.28 13.58 5.31
C GLU A 59 -0.28 14.38 6.50
N LYS A 60 0.24 14.09 7.69
CA LYS A 60 -0.02 14.81 8.92
C LYS A 60 1.26 14.87 9.77
N THR A 61 1.59 16.05 10.24
CA THR A 61 2.72 16.26 11.16
C THR A 61 2.20 16.85 12.45
N ALA A 62 2.70 16.37 13.60
CA ALA A 62 2.40 16.97 14.89
C ALA A 62 2.95 18.40 14.95
N GLU A 63 2.25 19.31 15.66
CA GLU A 63 2.65 20.71 15.80
C GLU A 63 4.05 20.86 16.44
N ASP A 64 4.38 19.97 17.39
CA ASP A 64 5.68 19.90 18.04
C ASP A 64 6.72 19.05 17.27
N GLY A 65 6.36 18.51 16.11
CA GLY A 65 7.20 17.66 15.28
C GLY A 65 7.46 16.26 15.87
N SER A 66 6.72 15.82 16.88
CA SER A 66 6.95 14.55 17.58
C SER A 66 6.64 13.33 16.70
N PHE A 67 5.74 13.47 15.71
CA PHE A 67 5.46 12.43 14.74
C PHE A 67 5.16 13.00 13.36
N LYS A 68 5.34 12.16 12.34
CA LYS A 68 4.85 12.39 10.99
C LYS A 68 4.16 11.12 10.46
N LEU A 69 2.97 11.30 9.88
CA LEU A 69 2.20 10.26 9.19
C LEU A 69 2.19 10.58 7.71
N VAL A 70 2.52 9.61 6.87
CA VAL A 70 2.39 9.71 5.42
C VAL A 70 1.57 8.54 4.93
N PHE A 71 0.49 8.82 4.21
CA PHE A 71 -0.39 7.82 3.63
C PHE A 71 -0.05 7.64 2.16
N LEU A 72 0.27 6.43 1.78
CA LEU A 72 0.61 6.04 0.42
C LEU A 72 -0.60 5.39 -0.25
N GLY A 73 -0.86 5.74 -1.49
CA GLY A 73 -1.92 5.17 -2.32
C GLY A 73 -1.36 4.52 -3.59
N ASP A 74 -2.12 3.58 -4.14
CA ASP A 74 -1.84 2.89 -5.41
C ASP A 74 -2.42 3.62 -6.65
N GLY A 75 -3.23 4.66 -6.41
CA GLY A 75 -3.94 5.41 -7.46
C GLY A 75 -5.15 4.68 -8.05
N LEU A 76 -5.47 3.48 -7.58
CA LEU A 76 -6.54 2.62 -8.08
C LEU A 76 -7.63 2.39 -7.03
N THR A 77 -7.24 2.19 -5.77
CA THR A 77 -8.15 1.90 -4.66
C THR A 77 -8.21 3.05 -3.66
N GLU A 78 -9.19 2.99 -2.74
CA GLU A 78 -9.28 3.95 -1.62
C GLU A 78 -8.43 3.51 -0.41
N PHE A 79 -7.91 2.27 -0.42
CA PHE A 79 -7.07 1.75 0.65
C PHE A 79 -5.70 2.44 0.64
N GLN A 80 -5.14 2.70 1.83
CA GLN A 80 -3.87 3.40 1.97
C GLN A 80 -2.92 2.64 2.90
N LEU A 81 -1.63 2.71 2.61
CA LEU A 81 -0.59 2.31 3.55
C LEU A 81 -0.14 3.56 4.32
N GLU A 82 -0.37 3.58 5.64
CA GLU A 82 0.13 4.62 6.52
C GLU A 82 1.54 4.29 6.97
N LEU A 83 2.48 5.20 6.75
CA LEU A 83 3.82 5.17 7.36
C LEU A 83 3.85 6.14 8.54
N THR A 84 4.11 5.64 9.74
CA THR A 84 4.24 6.43 10.96
C THR A 84 5.71 6.55 11.36
N TRP A 85 6.22 7.77 11.36
CA TRP A 85 7.53 8.09 11.91
C TRP A 85 7.42 8.85 13.23
N LEU A 86 8.24 8.46 14.22
CA LEU A 86 8.31 9.07 15.53
C LEU A 86 9.72 9.66 15.75
N ARG A 87 9.79 10.98 16.00
CA ARG A 87 11.08 11.71 16.16
C ARG A 87 11.99 11.12 17.24
N ASP A 88 11.42 10.74 18.35
CA ASP A 88 12.19 10.32 19.52
C ASP A 88 12.38 8.79 19.60
N ARG A 89 11.98 8.07 18.54
CA ARG A 89 12.21 6.63 18.40
C ARG A 89 13.58 6.38 17.79
N THR A 90 14.50 5.80 18.59
CA THR A 90 15.88 5.49 18.17
C THR A 90 16.11 4.00 17.94
N GLU A 91 15.29 3.14 18.57
CA GLU A 91 15.42 1.70 18.47
C GLU A 91 14.61 1.14 17.29
N PRO A 92 15.11 0.10 16.62
CA PRO A 92 14.35 -0.63 15.60
C PRO A 92 13.01 -1.15 16.14
N TYR A 93 12.03 -1.29 15.27
CA TYR A 93 10.76 -1.91 15.63
C TYR A 93 10.93 -3.42 15.76
N ASN A 94 10.38 -3.99 16.84
CA ASN A 94 10.33 -5.43 17.01
C ASN A 94 9.09 -5.98 16.31
N LEU A 95 9.29 -6.65 15.18
CA LEU A 95 8.22 -7.24 14.37
C LEU A 95 7.87 -8.67 14.79
N GLY A 96 8.48 -9.18 15.87
CA GLY A 96 8.28 -10.56 16.33
C GLY A 96 8.79 -11.56 15.29
N GLU A 97 7.99 -12.58 15.01
CA GLU A 97 8.30 -13.59 13.97
C GLU A 97 7.87 -13.16 12.56
N CYS A 98 7.38 -11.93 12.41
CA CYS A 98 6.91 -11.33 11.16
C CYS A 98 5.81 -12.16 10.45
N GLU A 99 4.88 -12.72 11.22
CA GLU A 99 3.78 -13.56 10.71
C GLU A 99 2.58 -12.77 10.15
N PHE A 100 2.78 -11.51 9.85
CA PHE A 100 1.81 -10.65 9.17
C PHE A 100 2.44 -10.00 7.94
N HIS A 101 1.65 -9.67 6.96
CA HIS A 101 2.12 -9.02 5.74
C HIS A 101 1.02 -8.18 5.10
N LEU A 102 1.42 -7.26 4.24
CA LEU A 102 0.55 -6.58 3.29
C LEU A 102 0.65 -7.34 1.96
N ALA A 103 -0.47 -7.53 1.26
CA ALA A 103 -0.47 -8.19 -0.05
C ALA A 103 -0.96 -7.23 -1.14
N LEU A 104 -0.30 -7.27 -2.31
CA LEU A 104 -0.69 -6.54 -3.51
C LEU A 104 -0.80 -7.48 -4.70
N HIS A 105 -1.82 -7.27 -5.53
CA HIS A 105 -1.98 -7.94 -6.82
C HIS A 105 -1.25 -7.22 -7.94
N THR A 106 -0.81 -7.98 -8.95
CA THR A 106 -0.20 -7.42 -10.16
C THR A 106 -0.45 -8.31 -11.37
N ASP A 107 -0.64 -7.70 -12.53
CA ASP A 107 -0.62 -8.34 -13.85
C ASP A 107 0.80 -8.40 -14.46
N GLU A 108 1.77 -7.70 -13.85
CA GLU A 108 3.18 -7.64 -14.29
C GLU A 108 4.13 -8.46 -13.38
N TYR A 109 3.68 -9.62 -12.89
CA TYR A 109 4.36 -10.42 -11.87
C TYR A 109 5.84 -10.70 -12.20
N GLU A 110 6.16 -11.21 -13.40
CA GLU A 110 7.53 -11.57 -13.79
C GLU A 110 8.45 -10.35 -13.88
N ALA A 111 7.95 -9.23 -14.41
CA ALA A 111 8.70 -7.99 -14.52
C ALA A 111 9.01 -7.39 -13.15
N LEU A 112 8.03 -7.41 -12.24
CA LEU A 112 8.21 -6.95 -10.86
C LEU A 112 9.13 -7.87 -10.07
N HIS A 113 9.03 -9.19 -10.25
CA HIS A 113 9.93 -10.14 -9.60
C HIS A 113 11.39 -9.88 -10.00
N ALA A 114 11.68 -9.74 -11.31
CA ALA A 114 13.02 -9.40 -11.79
C ALA A 114 13.53 -8.06 -11.23
N LYS A 115 12.67 -7.05 -11.17
CA LYS A 115 12.99 -5.74 -10.56
C LYS A 115 13.33 -5.88 -9.08
N HIS A 116 12.49 -6.57 -8.31
CA HIS A 116 12.71 -6.74 -6.86
C HIS A 116 13.93 -7.59 -6.54
N GLN A 117 14.25 -8.58 -7.41
CA GLN A 117 15.53 -9.31 -7.32
C GLN A 117 16.73 -8.39 -7.57
N ALA A 118 16.66 -7.53 -8.59
CA ALA A 118 17.71 -6.55 -8.86
C ALA A 118 17.87 -5.51 -7.74
N MET A 119 16.79 -5.14 -7.06
CA MET A 119 16.80 -4.30 -5.86
C MET A 119 17.35 -5.02 -4.62
N GLY A 120 17.44 -6.36 -4.65
CA GLY A 120 17.88 -7.17 -3.51
C GLY A 120 16.89 -7.21 -2.35
N CYS A 121 15.60 -6.92 -2.59
CA CYS A 121 14.58 -6.87 -1.55
C CYS A 121 13.69 -8.13 -1.47
N VAL A 122 13.80 -9.09 -2.40
CA VAL A 122 13.10 -10.38 -2.29
C VAL A 122 13.61 -11.14 -1.06
N CYS A 123 12.71 -11.47 -0.13
CA CYS A 123 13.06 -12.13 1.11
C CYS A 123 12.52 -13.57 1.23
N TYR A 124 11.46 -13.91 0.49
CA TYR A 124 10.92 -15.27 0.45
C TYR A 124 10.19 -15.53 -0.87
N GLU A 125 10.28 -16.76 -1.36
CA GLU A 125 9.58 -17.21 -2.57
C GLU A 125 8.81 -18.50 -2.28
N ASN A 126 7.59 -18.60 -2.81
CA ASN A 126 6.77 -19.80 -2.75
C ASN A 126 6.32 -20.19 -4.16
N PRO A 127 7.15 -20.94 -4.91
CA PRO A 127 6.84 -21.34 -6.29
C PRO A 127 5.58 -22.22 -6.40
N ALA A 128 5.26 -22.98 -5.36
CA ALA A 128 4.08 -23.85 -5.35
C ALA A 128 2.77 -23.05 -5.34
N MET A 129 2.78 -21.87 -4.74
CA MET A 129 1.66 -20.92 -4.73
C MET A 129 1.77 -19.87 -5.83
N GLY A 130 2.94 -19.70 -6.46
CA GLY A 130 3.21 -18.69 -7.46
C GLY A 130 3.26 -17.27 -6.88
N ILE A 131 3.80 -17.12 -5.66
CA ILE A 131 3.90 -15.84 -4.93
C ILE A 131 5.33 -15.64 -4.43
N TYR A 132 5.68 -14.39 -4.16
CA TYR A 132 6.91 -14.05 -3.44
C TYR A 132 6.67 -12.87 -2.50
N PHE A 133 7.65 -12.66 -1.61
CA PHE A 133 7.64 -11.57 -0.64
C PHE A 133 8.87 -10.70 -0.80
N ILE A 134 8.67 -9.42 -0.60
CA ILE A 134 9.75 -8.45 -0.45
C ILE A 134 9.78 -7.91 0.98
N SER A 135 10.96 -7.51 1.44
CA SER A 135 11.14 -6.87 2.73
C SER A 135 11.41 -5.39 2.53
N ASP A 136 10.69 -4.54 3.27
CA ASP A 136 10.95 -3.11 3.32
C ASP A 136 12.18 -2.77 4.19
N PRO A 137 12.61 -1.49 4.29
CA PRO A 137 13.77 -1.10 5.09
C PRO A 137 13.70 -1.42 6.58
N ASP A 138 12.50 -1.57 7.15
CA ASP A 138 12.29 -1.92 8.56
C ASP A 138 12.07 -3.44 8.78
N GLY A 139 11.97 -4.22 7.70
CA GLY A 139 11.77 -5.65 7.74
C GLY A 139 10.31 -6.10 7.59
N TYR A 140 9.38 -5.21 7.28
CA TYR A 140 7.99 -5.57 6.98
C TYR A 140 7.91 -6.38 5.69
N TRP A 141 7.11 -7.42 5.70
CA TRP A 141 6.91 -8.27 4.54
C TRP A 141 5.73 -7.79 3.69
N ILE A 142 5.96 -7.71 2.40
CA ILE A 142 4.94 -7.41 1.40
C ILE A 142 4.86 -8.58 0.42
N GLU A 143 3.69 -9.19 0.32
CA GLU A 143 3.40 -10.28 -0.60
C GLU A 143 3.02 -9.73 -1.97
N ILE A 144 3.60 -10.31 -3.01
CA ILE A 144 3.28 -10.00 -4.41
C ILE A 144 2.53 -11.20 -5.00
N VAL A 145 1.30 -10.95 -5.40
CA VAL A 145 0.34 -11.96 -5.87
C VAL A 145 0.00 -11.69 -7.34
N PRO A 146 0.15 -12.68 -8.24
CA PRO A 146 -0.27 -12.50 -9.63
C PRO A 146 -1.79 -12.39 -9.74
N GLU A 147 -2.27 -11.53 -10.64
CA GLU A 147 -3.66 -11.59 -11.07
C GLU A 147 -3.93 -12.92 -11.82
N LYS A 148 -5.10 -13.50 -11.58
CA LYS A 148 -5.50 -14.78 -12.19
C LYS A 148 -6.23 -14.53 -13.49
#